data_7ffedd859e78cd637d79469b27d67cdb
#
_entry.id   7ffedd859e78cd637d79469b27d67cdb
#
_cell.length_a   1.000
_cell.length_b   1.000
_cell.length_c   1.000
_cell.angle_alpha   90.00
_cell.angle_beta   90.00
_cell.angle_gamma   90.00
#
_symmetry.space_group_name_H-M   'P 1'
#
loop_
_entity.id
_entity.type
_entity.pdbx_description
1 polymer ?
#
loop_
_entity_poly.entity_id
_entity_poly.type
_entity_poly.pdbx_seq_one_letter_code
_entity_poly.pdbx_strand_id
1 'polypeptide(L)'
;MDEADEAYLTYIEERRQVALDWVERRILFTLAGPVAQEILTGEWDSEGAKGDTMNLVTLVEKTFGRDDPALVAPTVDGVADHGPVARRIKERWGDATRQLLNELWPWVETVAQEALDIRGGTLTGEAIDALRPDGLPEGPGRNLMD
;
A
#
# COMPACT_ATOMS: atom_id res chain seq x y z
N MET A 1 -17.23 -6.50 34.48
CA MET A 1 -16.01 -6.88 33.74
C MET A 1 -14.83 -6.73 34.68
N ASP A 2 -14.09 -7.78 34.90
CA ASP A 2 -12.95 -7.70 35.83
C ASP A 2 -11.68 -7.16 35.12
N GLU A 3 -10.63 -6.91 35.87
CA GLU A 3 -9.37 -6.36 35.38
C GLU A 3 -8.68 -7.29 34.35
N ALA A 4 -8.84 -8.61 34.49
CA ALA A 4 -8.30 -9.59 33.56
C ALA A 4 -9.04 -9.55 32.21
N ASP A 5 -10.36 -9.36 32.24
CA ASP A 5 -11.19 -9.21 31.04
C ASP A 5 -10.83 -7.92 30.28
N GLU A 6 -10.62 -6.82 31.00
CA GLU A 6 -10.18 -5.55 30.40
C GLU A 6 -8.80 -5.66 29.75
N ALA A 7 -7.86 -6.31 30.42
CA ALA A 7 -6.52 -6.54 29.88
C ALA A 7 -6.54 -7.41 28.62
N TYR A 8 -7.39 -8.45 28.60
CA TYR A 8 -7.56 -9.33 27.43
C TYR A 8 -8.17 -8.56 26.24
N LEU A 9 -9.20 -7.76 26.46
CA LEU A 9 -9.82 -6.94 25.41
C LEU A 9 -8.84 -5.91 24.84
N THR A 10 -8.04 -5.27 25.69
CA THR A 10 -6.99 -4.34 25.26
C THR A 10 -5.95 -5.07 24.39
N TYR A 11 -5.51 -6.24 24.79
CA TYR A 11 -4.58 -7.07 24.02
C TYR A 11 -5.14 -7.42 22.62
N ILE A 12 -6.40 -7.82 22.54
CA ILE A 12 -7.08 -8.15 21.28
C ILE A 12 -7.16 -6.92 20.37
N GLU A 13 -7.52 -5.77 20.90
CA GLU A 13 -7.62 -4.52 20.12
C GLU A 13 -6.25 -4.06 19.60
N GLU A 14 -5.19 -4.14 20.41
CA GLU A 14 -3.82 -3.83 19.99
C GLU A 14 -3.37 -4.75 18.85
N ARG A 15 -3.67 -6.04 18.93
CA ARG A 15 -3.36 -7.02 17.87
C ARG A 15 -4.12 -6.73 16.59
N ARG A 16 -5.39 -6.36 16.71
CA ARG A 16 -6.22 -5.98 15.58
C ARG A 16 -5.66 -4.74 14.89
N GLN A 17 -5.26 -3.73 15.64
CA GLN A 17 -4.68 -2.51 15.09
C GLN A 17 -3.38 -2.78 14.34
N VAL A 18 -2.50 -3.61 14.89
CA VAL A 18 -1.26 -4.03 14.22
C VAL A 18 -1.57 -4.72 12.88
N ALA A 19 -2.57 -5.59 12.85
CA ALA A 19 -2.97 -6.29 11.63
C ALA A 19 -3.53 -5.32 10.58
N LEU A 20 -4.37 -4.35 10.99
CA LEU A 20 -4.91 -3.33 10.09
C LEU A 20 -3.80 -2.44 9.51
N ASP A 21 -2.87 -2.01 10.33
CA ASP A 21 -1.73 -1.20 9.90
C ASP A 21 -0.86 -1.96 8.89
N TRP A 22 -0.67 -3.26 9.10
CA TRP A 22 0.05 -4.10 8.16
C TRP A 22 -0.66 -4.18 6.80
N VAL A 23 -1.98 -4.37 6.79
CA VAL A 23 -2.78 -4.41 5.56
C VAL A 23 -2.71 -3.07 4.82
N GLU A 24 -2.89 -1.96 5.52
CA GLU A 24 -2.82 -0.63 4.90
C GLU A 24 -1.46 -0.35 4.27
N ARG A 25 -0.37 -0.74 4.94
CA ARG A 25 0.97 -0.63 4.36
C ARG A 25 1.13 -1.47 3.11
N ARG A 26 0.62 -2.69 3.12
CA ARG A 26 0.63 -3.55 1.95
C ARG A 26 -0.10 -2.92 0.77
N ILE A 27 -1.22 -2.26 1.04
CA ILE A 27 -1.99 -1.52 0.03
C ILE A 27 -1.14 -0.37 -0.54
N LEU A 28 -0.58 0.49 0.32
CA LEU A 28 0.25 1.62 -0.11
C LEU A 28 1.48 1.14 -0.89
N PHE A 29 2.15 0.12 -0.43
CA PHE A 29 3.29 -0.50 -1.11
C PHE A 29 2.92 -1.00 -2.51
N THR A 30 1.80 -1.69 -2.63
CA THR A 30 1.34 -2.25 -3.91
C THR A 30 0.89 -1.14 -4.87
N LEU A 31 0.24 -0.09 -4.37
CA LEU A 31 -0.18 1.06 -5.19
C LEU A 31 0.98 1.98 -5.58
N ALA A 32 2.11 1.90 -4.90
CA ALA A 32 3.24 2.79 -5.16
C ALA A 32 3.72 2.76 -6.62
N GLY A 33 3.80 1.57 -7.22
CA GLY A 33 4.18 1.40 -8.62
C GLY A 33 3.23 2.12 -9.59
N PRO A 34 1.95 1.75 -9.62
CA PRO A 34 0.95 2.42 -10.47
C PRO A 34 0.83 3.93 -10.23
N VAL A 35 0.87 4.37 -8.97
CA VAL A 35 0.80 5.80 -8.64
C VAL A 35 2.05 6.55 -9.10
N ALA A 36 3.24 5.97 -8.93
CA ALA A 36 4.48 6.57 -9.43
C ALA A 36 4.44 6.74 -10.96
N GLN A 37 3.91 5.74 -11.67
CA GLN A 37 3.72 5.83 -13.11
C GLN A 37 2.74 6.96 -13.48
N GLU A 38 1.64 7.10 -12.76
CA GLU A 38 0.69 8.22 -12.96
C GLU A 38 1.35 9.57 -12.72
N ILE A 39 2.18 9.71 -11.68
CA ILE A 39 2.94 10.94 -11.41
C ILE A 39 3.87 11.27 -12.59
N LEU A 40 4.56 10.29 -13.14
CA LEU A 40 5.51 10.47 -14.23
C LEU A 40 4.86 10.76 -15.57
N THR A 41 3.75 10.08 -15.88
CA THR A 41 3.11 10.16 -17.21
C THR A 41 1.90 11.06 -17.26
N GLY A 42 1.34 11.43 -16.12
CA GLY A 42 0.09 12.20 -16.03
C GLY A 42 -1.17 11.36 -16.20
N GLU A 43 -1.04 10.06 -16.47
CA GLU A 43 -2.17 9.18 -16.75
C GLU A 43 -2.11 7.89 -15.92
N TRP A 44 -3.29 7.46 -15.44
CA TRP A 44 -3.43 6.17 -14.77
C TRP A 44 -3.50 5.04 -15.80
N ASP A 45 -2.57 4.09 -15.70
CA ASP A 45 -2.57 2.89 -16.54
C ASP A 45 -3.40 1.78 -15.88
N SER A 46 -4.68 1.68 -16.25
CA SER A 46 -5.60 0.68 -15.71
C SER A 46 -5.19 -0.75 -16.02
N GLU A 47 -4.62 -1.00 -17.19
CA GLU A 47 -4.16 -2.33 -17.58
C GLU A 47 -2.89 -2.71 -16.83
N GLY A 48 -1.92 -1.81 -16.73
CA GLY A 48 -0.69 -2.03 -15.98
C GLY A 48 -0.93 -2.21 -14.48
N ALA A 49 -1.89 -1.47 -13.92
CA ALA A 49 -2.24 -1.55 -12.51
C ALA A 49 -3.12 -2.76 -12.15
N LYS A 50 -3.72 -3.44 -13.13
CA LYS A 50 -4.69 -4.51 -12.90
C LYS A 50 -4.14 -5.66 -12.08
N GLY A 51 -2.93 -6.12 -12.39
CA GLY A 51 -2.28 -7.22 -11.66
C GLY A 51 -2.05 -6.88 -10.20
N ASP A 52 -1.51 -5.70 -9.92
CA ASP A 52 -1.25 -5.22 -8.56
C ASP A 52 -2.55 -5.08 -7.76
N THR A 53 -3.59 -4.52 -8.37
CA THR A 53 -4.87 -4.33 -7.71
C THR A 53 -5.57 -5.67 -7.45
N MET A 54 -5.51 -6.60 -8.38
CA MET A 54 -6.09 -7.95 -8.22
C MET A 54 -5.44 -8.72 -7.07
N ASN A 55 -4.14 -8.53 -6.84
CA ASN A 55 -3.43 -9.13 -5.70
C ASN A 55 -3.95 -8.63 -4.35
N LEU A 56 -4.53 -7.44 -4.32
CA LEU A 56 -5.07 -6.83 -3.10
C LEU A 56 -6.55 -7.15 -2.86
N VAL A 57 -7.32 -7.48 -3.89
CA VAL A 57 -8.80 -7.59 -3.81
C VAL A 57 -9.24 -8.53 -2.69
N THR A 58 -8.69 -9.73 -2.62
CA THR A 58 -9.09 -10.70 -1.58
C THR A 58 -8.75 -10.20 -0.18
N LEU A 59 -7.56 -9.65 0.00
CA LEU A 59 -7.12 -9.12 1.29
C LEU A 59 -7.98 -7.94 1.75
N VAL A 60 -8.24 -7.01 0.85
CA VAL A 60 -9.03 -5.80 1.11
C VAL A 60 -10.49 -6.16 1.41
N GLU A 61 -11.08 -7.05 0.64
CA GLU A 61 -12.45 -7.52 0.86
C GLU A 61 -12.60 -8.16 2.23
N LYS A 62 -11.70 -9.05 2.60
CA LYS A 62 -11.72 -9.72 3.92
C LYS A 62 -11.50 -8.75 5.07
N THR A 63 -10.66 -7.75 4.88
CA THR A 63 -10.27 -6.82 5.96
C THR A 63 -11.28 -5.69 6.13
N PHE A 64 -11.78 -5.11 5.05
CA PHE A 64 -12.56 -3.89 5.03
C PHE A 64 -13.96 -4.03 4.43
N GLY A 65 -14.27 -5.14 3.75
CA GLY A 65 -15.52 -5.30 3.01
C GLY A 65 -16.78 -5.20 3.86
N ARG A 66 -16.70 -5.56 5.14
CA ARG A 66 -17.83 -5.44 6.09
C ARG A 66 -18.19 -3.97 6.36
N ASP A 67 -17.19 -3.12 6.50
CA ASP A 67 -17.37 -1.70 6.81
C ASP A 67 -17.47 -0.84 5.55
N ASP A 68 -16.94 -1.34 4.43
CA ASP A 68 -16.98 -0.67 3.13
C ASP A 68 -17.48 -1.66 2.06
N PRO A 69 -18.81 -1.73 1.82
CA PRO A 69 -19.39 -2.67 0.85
C PRO A 69 -18.89 -2.46 -0.59
N ALA A 70 -18.38 -1.28 -0.93
CA ALA A 70 -17.79 -1.02 -2.24
C ALA A 70 -16.48 -1.81 -2.47
N LEU A 71 -15.92 -2.39 -1.41
CA LEU A 71 -14.75 -3.29 -1.48
C LEU A 71 -15.13 -4.76 -1.60
N VAL A 72 -16.41 -5.08 -1.77
CA VAL A 72 -16.88 -6.43 -2.05
C VAL A 72 -17.20 -6.52 -3.53
N ALA A 73 -16.63 -7.51 -4.23
CA ALA A 73 -16.85 -7.68 -5.66
C ALA A 73 -18.32 -8.08 -5.94
N PRO A 74 -19.05 -7.33 -6.80
CA PRO A 74 -20.36 -7.75 -7.22
C PRO A 74 -20.27 -8.99 -8.12
N THR A 75 -21.34 -9.77 -8.13
CA THR A 75 -21.45 -10.91 -9.02
C THR A 75 -22.25 -10.52 -10.26
N VAL A 76 -21.66 -10.73 -11.43
CA VAL A 76 -22.31 -10.51 -12.72
C VAL A 76 -22.28 -11.82 -13.51
N ASP A 77 -23.45 -12.33 -13.89
CA ASP A 77 -23.60 -13.61 -14.60
C ASP A 77 -22.88 -14.79 -13.89
N GLY A 78 -22.94 -14.81 -12.56
CA GLY A 78 -22.33 -15.86 -11.74
C GLY A 78 -20.82 -15.72 -11.52
N VAL A 79 -20.22 -14.65 -12.00
CA VAL A 79 -18.77 -14.38 -11.88
C VAL A 79 -18.54 -13.08 -11.10
N ALA A 80 -17.59 -13.08 -10.18
CA ALA A 80 -17.20 -11.89 -9.44
C ALA A 80 -16.56 -10.86 -10.37
N ASP A 81 -17.07 -9.61 -10.34
CA ASP A 81 -16.51 -8.49 -11.08
C ASP A 81 -15.62 -7.65 -10.14
N HIS A 82 -14.32 -7.74 -10.32
CA HIS A 82 -13.34 -7.04 -9.49
C HIS A 82 -13.05 -5.59 -9.91
N GLY A 83 -13.57 -5.16 -11.05
CA GLY A 83 -13.35 -3.80 -11.57
C GLY A 83 -13.81 -2.69 -10.61
N PRO A 84 -15.04 -2.76 -10.05
CA PRO A 84 -15.51 -1.78 -9.06
C PRO A 84 -14.65 -1.76 -7.78
N VAL A 85 -14.18 -2.91 -7.32
CA VAL A 85 -13.30 -3.00 -6.14
C VAL A 85 -11.95 -2.35 -6.43
N ALA A 86 -11.37 -2.60 -7.59
CA ALA A 86 -10.13 -1.96 -8.03
C ALA A 86 -10.24 -0.44 -8.02
N ARG A 87 -11.34 0.10 -8.54
CA ARG A 87 -11.61 1.55 -8.50
C ARG A 87 -11.73 2.07 -7.08
N ARG A 88 -12.45 1.35 -6.21
CA ARG A 88 -12.62 1.74 -4.83
C ARG A 88 -11.31 1.75 -4.05
N ILE A 89 -10.43 0.81 -4.31
CA ILE A 89 -9.07 0.77 -3.72
C ILE A 89 -8.31 2.04 -4.12
N LYS A 90 -8.32 2.38 -5.40
CA LYS A 90 -7.67 3.60 -5.89
C LYS A 90 -8.26 4.86 -5.25
N GLU A 91 -9.58 4.97 -5.17
CA GLU A 91 -10.26 6.12 -4.56
C GLU A 91 -9.91 6.27 -3.08
N ARG A 92 -9.90 5.17 -2.33
CA ARG A 92 -9.70 5.20 -0.89
C ARG A 92 -8.24 5.45 -0.48
N TRP A 93 -7.28 4.84 -1.19
CA TRP A 93 -5.86 4.89 -0.80
C TRP A 93 -4.94 5.56 -1.83
N GLY A 94 -5.43 5.87 -3.01
CA GLY A 94 -4.61 6.45 -4.09
C GLY A 94 -4.03 7.81 -3.72
N ASP A 95 -4.81 8.69 -3.13
CA ASP A 95 -4.36 10.03 -2.74
C ASP A 95 -3.30 9.98 -1.64
N ALA A 96 -3.48 9.11 -0.63
CA ALA A 96 -2.50 8.92 0.42
C ALA A 96 -1.18 8.37 -0.14
N THR A 97 -1.23 7.44 -1.07
CA THR A 97 -0.06 6.89 -1.76
C THR A 97 0.65 7.98 -2.57
N ARG A 98 -0.11 8.80 -3.29
CA ARG A 98 0.43 9.91 -4.08
C ARG A 98 1.13 10.93 -3.20
N GLN A 99 0.50 11.33 -2.11
CA GLN A 99 1.07 12.27 -1.16
C GLN A 99 2.40 11.74 -0.60
N LEU A 100 2.42 10.50 -0.18
CA LEU A 100 3.62 9.85 0.35
C LEU A 100 4.74 9.81 -0.70
N LEU A 101 4.43 9.42 -1.92
CA LEU A 101 5.41 9.40 -3.01
C LEU A 101 5.94 10.78 -3.35
N ASN A 102 5.08 11.80 -3.37
CA ASN A 102 5.53 13.18 -3.60
C ASN A 102 6.50 13.65 -2.50
N GLU A 103 6.24 13.32 -1.25
CA GLU A 103 7.12 13.64 -0.13
C GLU A 103 8.45 12.90 -0.22
N LEU A 104 8.45 11.66 -0.69
CA LEU A 104 9.64 10.82 -0.82
C LEU A 104 10.29 10.89 -2.20
N TRP A 105 9.78 11.72 -3.11
CA TRP A 105 10.22 11.75 -4.51
C TRP A 105 11.72 11.98 -4.69
N PRO A 106 12.39 12.84 -3.93
CA PRO A 106 13.84 12.98 -4.02
C PRO A 106 14.60 11.69 -3.78
N TRP A 107 14.11 10.86 -2.86
CA TRP A 107 14.68 9.54 -2.62
C TRP A 107 14.38 8.56 -3.77
N VAL A 108 13.14 8.56 -4.28
CA VAL A 108 12.75 7.75 -5.43
C VAL A 108 13.64 8.05 -6.64
N GLU A 109 13.86 9.31 -6.96
CA GLU A 109 14.74 9.71 -8.07
C GLU A 109 16.19 9.27 -7.86
N THR A 110 16.73 9.45 -6.66
CA THR A 110 18.10 9.03 -6.33
C THR A 110 18.27 7.51 -6.46
N VAL A 111 17.32 6.74 -5.97
CA VAL A 111 17.33 5.28 -6.09
C VAL A 111 17.23 4.84 -7.55
N ALA A 112 16.33 5.46 -8.31
CA ALA A 112 16.15 5.15 -9.73
C ALA A 112 17.43 5.46 -10.54
N GLN A 113 18.07 6.60 -10.29
CA GLN A 113 19.30 6.98 -10.95
C GLN A 113 20.44 6.02 -10.63
N GLU A 114 20.59 5.65 -9.36
CA GLU A 114 21.61 4.68 -8.93
C GLU A 114 21.35 3.30 -9.56
N ALA A 115 20.11 2.87 -9.65
CA ALA A 115 19.75 1.60 -10.29
C ALA A 115 20.09 1.59 -11.79
N LEU A 116 19.94 2.73 -12.48
CA LEU A 116 20.32 2.86 -13.88
C LEU A 116 21.85 2.82 -14.07
N ASP A 117 22.60 3.36 -13.11
CA ASP A 117 24.06 3.42 -13.18
C ASP A 117 24.74 2.10 -12.80
N ILE A 118 24.02 1.20 -12.10
CA ILE A 118 24.52 -0.11 -11.71
C ILE A 118 24.32 -1.12 -12.84
N ARG A 119 25.37 -1.87 -13.13
CA ARG A 119 25.33 -2.96 -14.08
C ARG A 119 24.39 -4.07 -13.59
N GLY A 120 23.27 -4.28 -14.29
CA GLY A 120 22.21 -5.22 -13.89
C GLY A 120 21.01 -4.58 -13.20
N GLY A 121 21.09 -3.30 -12.79
CA GLY A 121 19.96 -2.53 -12.26
C GLY A 121 19.37 -3.01 -10.94
N THR A 122 20.13 -3.78 -10.12
CA THR A 122 19.63 -4.31 -8.85
C THR A 122 20.33 -3.65 -7.68
N LEU A 123 19.53 -3.12 -6.75
CA LEU A 123 19.99 -2.54 -5.49
C LEU A 123 19.52 -3.40 -4.31
N THR A 124 20.36 -3.53 -3.28
CA THR A 124 19.96 -4.14 -2.00
C THR A 124 19.11 -3.17 -1.18
N GLY A 125 18.32 -3.68 -0.23
CA GLY A 125 17.57 -2.84 0.70
C GLY A 125 18.49 -1.89 1.50
N GLU A 126 19.67 -2.34 1.91
CA GLU A 126 20.66 -1.50 2.59
C GLU A 126 21.16 -0.36 1.69
N ALA A 127 21.42 -0.63 0.43
CA ALA A 127 21.84 0.39 -0.54
C ALA A 127 20.73 1.43 -0.77
N ILE A 128 19.48 0.99 -0.86
CA ILE A 128 18.33 1.88 -0.99
C ILE A 128 18.19 2.77 0.24
N ASP A 129 18.30 2.22 1.44
CA ASP A 129 18.23 2.98 2.70
C ASP A 129 19.39 3.99 2.81
N ALA A 130 20.58 3.61 2.39
CA ALA A 130 21.76 4.50 2.41
C ALA A 130 21.62 5.72 1.48
N LEU A 131 20.80 5.62 0.45
CA LEU A 131 20.54 6.71 -0.50
C LEU A 131 19.46 7.69 -0.01
N ARG A 132 18.85 7.43 1.14
CA ARG A 132 17.80 8.28 1.69
C ARG A 132 18.34 9.66 2.03
N PRO A 133 17.81 10.75 1.45
CA PRO A 133 18.18 12.11 1.82
C PRO A 133 17.79 12.44 3.26
N ASP A 134 18.56 13.30 3.92
CA ASP A 134 18.23 13.82 5.24
C ASP A 134 16.96 14.67 5.19
N GLY A 135 16.18 14.65 6.27
CA GLY A 135 15.00 15.50 6.42
C GLY A 135 13.73 14.99 5.76
N LEU A 136 13.76 13.80 5.14
CA LEU A 136 12.55 13.18 4.63
C LEU A 136 11.71 12.57 5.78
N PRO A 137 10.36 12.61 5.66
CA PRO A 137 9.49 11.98 6.66
C PRO A 137 9.76 10.47 6.73
N GLU A 138 9.60 9.89 7.91
CA GLU A 138 9.61 8.45 8.06
C GLU A 138 8.38 7.87 7.35
N GLY A 139 8.58 6.84 6.55
CA GLY A 139 7.50 6.15 5.88
C GLY A 139 6.56 5.46 6.86
N PRO A 140 5.28 5.24 6.48
CA PRO A 140 4.36 4.54 7.34
C PRO A 140 4.92 3.15 7.67
N GLY A 141 5.08 2.89 8.93
CA GLY A 141 5.30 1.57 9.43
C GLY A 141 6.70 1.04 9.60
N ARG A 142 7.69 1.90 9.64
CA ARG A 142 9.05 1.49 9.96
C ARG A 142 9.16 0.82 11.34
N ASN A 143 8.36 1.24 12.31
CA ASN A 143 8.35 0.75 13.67
C ASN A 143 7.63 -0.58 13.92
N LEU A 144 6.97 -1.14 12.91
CA LEU A 144 6.17 -2.36 13.05
C LEU A 144 6.86 -3.61 12.47
N MET A 145 8.01 -3.42 11.82
CA MET A 145 8.83 -4.51 11.23
C MET A 145 10.07 -4.82 12.05
N ASP A 146 10.32 -4.03 13.09
CA ASP A 146 11.43 -4.23 14.03
C ASP A 146 11.04 -5.23 15.13
#